data_2dda06622bbefdc089fd2887aa38fd14
#
_entry.id   2dda06622bbefdc089fd2887aa38fd14
#
_cell.length_a   1.000
_cell.length_b   1.000
_cell.length_c   1.000
_cell.angle_alpha   90.00
_cell.angle_beta   90.00
_cell.angle_gamma   90.00
#
_symmetry.space_group_name_H-M   'P 1'
#
loop_
_entity.id
_entity.type
_entity.pdbx_description
1 polymer ?
#
loop_
_entity_poly.entity_id
_entity_poly.type
_entity_poly.pdbx_seq_one_letter_code
_entity_poly.pdbx_strand_id
1 'polypeptide(L)'
;GLILNRSTYELQCEDKKTALSGREFQIMEMLMDRPNFIIPIDDFMSHVWGWESDVDVSVIWVHISNIRKKLASMKANVEIRFIRGAGYKLEEANDL
;
A
#
# COMPACT_ATOMS: atom_id res chain seq x y z
N GLY A 1 6.23 -8.49 12.68
CA GLY A 1 5.23 -8.12 11.73
C GLY A 1 5.39 -6.72 11.18
N LEU A 2 4.46 -6.34 10.34
CA LEU A 2 4.47 -5.02 9.70
C LEU A 2 3.67 -4.04 10.55
N ILE A 3 4.25 -2.88 10.82
CA ILE A 3 3.62 -1.85 11.64
C ILE A 3 3.61 -0.54 10.86
N LEU A 4 2.46 0.13 10.84
CA LEU A 4 2.32 1.45 10.26
C LEU A 4 2.26 2.48 11.38
N ASN A 5 3.25 3.37 11.44
CA ASN A 5 3.30 4.41 12.47
C ASN A 5 2.59 5.65 11.95
N ARG A 6 1.41 5.92 12.50
CA ARG A 6 0.58 7.05 12.07
C ARG A 6 1.12 8.41 12.53
N SER A 7 1.97 8.41 13.53
CA SER A 7 2.55 9.66 14.04
C SER A 7 3.73 10.13 13.23
N THR A 8 4.50 9.20 12.66
CA THR A 8 5.73 9.52 11.93
C THR A 8 5.65 9.23 10.44
N TYR A 9 4.56 8.63 9.97
CA TYR A 9 4.39 8.17 8.58
C TYR A 9 5.49 7.21 8.17
N GLU A 10 5.83 6.31 9.09
CA GLU A 10 6.84 5.29 8.82
C GLU A 10 6.22 3.91 8.80
N LEU A 11 6.80 3.06 7.96
CA LEU A 11 6.48 1.66 7.92
C LEU A 11 7.64 0.91 8.57
N GLN A 12 7.32 0.00 9.46
CA GLN A 12 8.34 -0.75 10.21
C GLN A 12 8.10 -2.24 10.09
N CYS A 13 9.19 -2.96 9.87
CA CYS A 13 9.18 -4.43 9.85
C CYS A 13 10.39 -4.91 10.64
N GLU A 14 10.15 -5.55 11.77
CA GLU A 14 11.18 -5.95 12.72
C GLU A 14 12.00 -4.73 13.15
N ASP A 15 13.32 -4.74 12.92
CA ASP A 15 14.19 -3.63 13.28
C ASP A 15 14.40 -2.61 12.16
N LYS A 16 13.69 -2.78 11.03
CA LYS A 16 13.86 -1.92 9.86
C LYS A 16 12.69 -0.98 9.70
N LYS A 17 12.97 0.24 9.27
CA LYS A 17 11.98 1.28 9.06
C LYS A 17 12.20 1.95 7.72
N THR A 18 11.11 2.47 7.15
CA THR A 18 11.19 3.31 5.97
C THR A 18 10.12 4.39 6.05
N ALA A 19 10.45 5.58 5.58
CA ALA A 19 9.49 6.68 5.53
C ALA A 19 8.55 6.51 4.35
N LEU A 20 7.30 6.93 4.53
CA LEU A 20 6.29 6.93 3.47
C LEU A 20 5.91 8.37 3.16
N SER A 21 5.61 8.65 1.88
CA SER A 21 4.94 9.90 1.53
C SER A 21 3.51 9.86 2.05
N GLY A 22 2.84 11.03 2.06
CA GLY A 22 1.45 11.08 2.51
C GLY A 22 0.53 10.16 1.73
N ARG A 23 0.73 10.06 0.41
CA ARG A 23 -0.08 9.19 -0.45
C ARG A 23 0.21 7.71 -0.18
N GLU A 24 1.49 7.38 -0.05
CA GLU A 24 1.88 6.01 0.28
C GLU A 24 1.30 5.60 1.63
N PHE A 25 1.34 6.50 2.61
CA PHE A 25 0.77 6.25 3.92
C PHE A 25 -0.73 5.93 3.82
N GLN A 26 -1.48 6.76 3.10
CA GLN A 26 -2.91 6.57 2.95
C GLN A 26 -3.24 5.24 2.26
N ILE A 27 -2.47 4.89 1.24
CA ILE A 27 -2.64 3.61 0.53
C ILE A 27 -2.37 2.44 1.48
N MET A 28 -1.26 2.48 2.21
CA MET A 28 -0.93 1.40 3.15
C MET A 28 -1.95 1.30 4.27
N GLU A 29 -2.46 2.43 4.75
CA GLU A 29 -3.49 2.42 5.78
C GLU A 29 -4.74 1.67 5.31
N MET A 30 -5.17 1.93 4.09
CA MET A 30 -6.32 1.24 3.51
C MET A 30 -6.07 -0.26 3.40
N LEU A 31 -4.89 -0.63 2.89
CA LEU A 31 -4.53 -2.03 2.71
C LEU A 31 -4.40 -2.77 4.04
N MET A 32 -3.80 -2.15 5.03
CA MET A 32 -3.57 -2.78 6.33
C MET A 32 -4.83 -2.84 7.19
N ASP A 33 -5.80 -1.96 6.95
CA ASP A 33 -7.09 -2.01 7.63
C ASP A 33 -7.93 -3.21 7.17
N ARG A 34 -7.67 -3.70 5.96
CA ARG A 34 -8.41 -4.82 5.38
C ARG A 34 -7.45 -5.84 4.74
N PRO A 35 -6.61 -6.47 5.55
CA PRO A 35 -5.67 -7.44 5.00
C PRO A 35 -6.42 -8.60 4.34
N ASN A 36 -5.90 -9.04 3.21
CA ASN A 36 -6.45 -10.12 2.40
C ASN A 36 -7.74 -9.79 1.63
N PHE A 37 -8.22 -8.54 1.74
CA PHE A 37 -9.37 -8.10 0.96
C PHE A 37 -8.91 -7.29 -0.24
N ILE A 38 -9.57 -7.52 -1.37
CA ILE A 38 -9.31 -6.74 -2.59
C ILE A 38 -9.97 -5.38 -2.43
N ILE A 39 -9.18 -4.31 -2.57
CA ILE A 39 -9.68 -2.94 -2.54
C ILE A 39 -9.72 -2.45 -3.99
N PRO A 40 -10.91 -2.06 -4.49
CA PRO A 40 -11.02 -1.56 -5.87
C PRO A 40 -10.20 -0.29 -6.08
N ILE A 41 -9.72 -0.12 -7.30
CA ILE A 41 -8.91 1.06 -7.66
C ILE A 41 -9.70 2.35 -7.40
N ASP A 42 -11.00 2.35 -7.70
CA ASP A 42 -11.83 3.53 -7.45
C ASP A 42 -11.88 3.93 -5.99
N ASP A 43 -11.81 2.97 -5.07
CA ASP A 43 -11.78 3.27 -3.64
C ASP A 43 -10.49 3.98 -3.26
N PHE A 44 -9.37 3.55 -3.81
CA PHE A 44 -8.11 4.26 -3.60
C PHE A 44 -8.17 5.67 -4.17
N MET A 45 -8.70 5.81 -5.37
CA MET A 45 -8.78 7.11 -6.03
C MET A 45 -9.63 8.09 -5.23
N SER A 46 -10.82 7.66 -4.81
CA SER A 46 -11.71 8.56 -4.06
C SER A 46 -11.18 8.89 -2.68
N HIS A 47 -10.58 7.92 -1.99
CA HIS A 47 -10.11 8.10 -0.62
C HIS A 47 -8.80 8.90 -0.56
N VAL A 48 -7.89 8.66 -1.48
CA VAL A 48 -6.54 9.25 -1.44
C VAL A 48 -6.49 10.56 -2.22
N TRP A 49 -7.16 10.63 -3.38
CA TRP A 49 -7.12 11.81 -4.24
C TRP A 49 -8.42 12.62 -4.24
N GLY A 50 -9.54 12.02 -3.86
CA GLY A 50 -10.85 12.69 -3.84
C GLY A 50 -11.59 12.59 -5.17
N TRP A 51 -12.92 12.78 -5.09
CA TRP A 51 -13.82 12.59 -6.23
C TRP A 51 -13.60 13.60 -7.36
N GLU A 52 -13.15 14.81 -7.02
CA GLU A 52 -13.00 15.90 -7.98
C GLU A 52 -11.59 16.00 -8.56
N SER A 53 -10.76 15.02 -8.29
CA SER A 53 -9.40 15.02 -8.79
C SER A 53 -9.36 14.61 -10.25
N ASP A 54 -8.56 15.33 -11.05
CA ASP A 54 -8.31 15.00 -12.45
C ASP A 54 -7.17 14.01 -12.61
N VAL A 55 -6.72 13.41 -11.53
CA VAL A 55 -5.58 12.52 -11.54
C VAL A 55 -5.94 11.22 -12.26
N ASP A 56 -5.07 10.77 -13.15
CA ASP A 56 -5.24 9.52 -13.87
C ASP A 56 -5.07 8.33 -12.92
N VAL A 57 -5.87 7.28 -13.13
CA VAL A 57 -5.81 6.07 -12.28
C VAL A 57 -4.43 5.43 -12.29
N SER A 58 -3.63 5.64 -13.33
CA SER A 58 -2.27 5.10 -13.40
C SER A 58 -1.36 5.62 -12.29
N VAL A 59 -1.70 6.74 -11.66
CA VAL A 59 -0.89 7.32 -10.58
C VAL A 59 -0.79 6.36 -9.40
N ILE A 60 -1.82 5.55 -9.17
CA ILE A 60 -1.79 4.62 -8.05
C ILE A 60 -0.69 3.56 -8.26
N TRP A 61 -0.50 3.14 -9.50
CA TRP A 61 0.54 2.16 -9.82
C TRP A 61 1.93 2.66 -9.44
N VAL A 62 2.20 3.94 -9.66
CA VAL A 62 3.48 4.54 -9.30
C VAL A 62 3.72 4.44 -7.79
N HIS A 63 2.71 4.79 -7.00
CA HIS A 63 2.84 4.70 -5.54
C HIS A 63 2.95 3.25 -5.06
N ILE A 64 2.17 2.35 -5.64
CA ILE A 64 2.25 0.92 -5.32
C ILE A 64 3.64 0.38 -5.62
N SER A 65 4.23 0.77 -6.76
CA SER A 65 5.58 0.35 -7.12
C SER A 65 6.61 0.81 -6.09
N ASN A 66 6.49 2.05 -5.63
CA ASN A 66 7.40 2.59 -4.61
C ASN A 66 7.23 1.86 -3.28
N ILE A 67 6.00 1.59 -2.87
CA ILE A 67 5.74 0.86 -1.64
C ILE A 67 6.30 -0.57 -1.74
N ARG A 68 6.11 -1.23 -2.88
CA ARG A 68 6.67 -2.57 -3.09
C ARG A 68 8.18 -2.60 -2.92
N LYS A 69 8.87 -1.59 -3.43
CA LYS A 69 10.33 -1.50 -3.27
C LYS A 69 10.71 -1.35 -1.80
N LYS A 70 9.95 -0.56 -1.06
CA LYS A 70 10.21 -0.36 0.37
C LYS A 70 9.96 -1.63 1.17
N LEU A 71 8.89 -2.34 0.88
CA LEU A 71 8.60 -3.63 1.52
C LEU A 71 9.71 -4.63 1.24
N ALA A 72 10.18 -4.69 0.00
CA ALA A 72 11.27 -5.60 -0.37
C ALA A 72 12.57 -5.24 0.35
N SER A 73 12.87 -3.94 0.48
CA SER A 73 14.10 -3.50 1.15
C SER A 73 14.10 -3.85 2.63
N MET A 74 12.94 -3.93 3.24
CA MET A 74 12.81 -4.34 4.65
C MET A 74 12.67 -5.85 4.81
N LYS A 75 12.62 -6.59 3.71
CA LYS A 75 12.37 -8.03 3.73
C LYS A 75 11.07 -8.37 4.45
N ALA A 76 10.07 -7.53 4.29
CA ALA A 76 8.76 -7.75 4.89
C ALA A 76 8.11 -8.98 4.25
N ASN A 77 7.46 -9.79 5.07
CA ASN A 77 6.82 -11.02 4.62
C ASN A 77 5.38 -10.77 4.17
N VAL A 78 5.18 -9.68 3.45
CA VAL A 78 3.89 -9.33 2.86
C VAL A 78 4.11 -8.81 1.45
N GLU A 79 3.08 -8.89 0.64
CA GLU A 79 3.14 -8.35 -0.71
C GLU A 79 1.82 -7.68 -1.06
N ILE A 80 1.91 -6.68 -1.93
CA ILE A 80 0.73 -6.03 -2.50
C ILE A 80 0.48 -6.67 -3.84
N ARG A 81 -0.63 -7.41 -3.93
CA ARG A 81 -0.96 -8.16 -5.13
C ARG A 81 -1.99 -7.42 -5.96
N PHE A 82 -1.73 -7.32 -7.25
CA PHE A 82 -2.69 -6.77 -8.20
C PHE A 82 -3.62 -7.89 -8.67
N ILE A 83 -4.92 -7.65 -8.55
CA ILE A 83 -5.93 -8.59 -9.04
C ILE A 83 -6.56 -7.94 -10.26
N ARG A 84 -6.28 -8.47 -11.42
CA ARG A 84 -6.72 -7.91 -12.69
C ARG A 84 -8.23 -7.74 -12.71
N GLY A 85 -8.67 -6.53 -13.07
CA GLY A 85 -10.09 -6.22 -13.14
C GLY A 85 -10.76 -5.97 -11.80
N ALA A 86 -10.03 -6.03 -10.70
CA ALA A 86 -10.60 -5.88 -9.37
C ALA A 86 -9.91 -4.81 -8.53
N GLY A 87 -8.59 -4.90 -8.32
CA GLY A 87 -7.88 -3.92 -7.51
C GLY A 87 -6.61 -4.48 -6.91
N TYR A 88 -6.28 -4.02 -5.71
CA TYR A 88 -5.09 -4.47 -4.99
C TYR A 88 -5.46 -5.04 -3.64
N LYS A 89 -4.65 -5.97 -3.16
CA LYS A 89 -4.79 -6.48 -1.79
C LYS A 89 -3.42 -6.71 -1.17
N LEU A 90 -3.38 -6.60 0.15
CA LEU A 90 -2.18 -6.92 0.93
C LEU A 90 -2.34 -8.33 1.48
N GLU A 91 -1.35 -9.19 1.24
CA GLU A 91 -1.40 -10.56 1.73
C GLU A 91 -0.01 -10.99 2.17
N GLU A 92 0.06 -12.06 2.95
CA GLU A 92 1.35 -12.62 3.33
C GLU A 92 2.02 -13.22 2.09
N ALA A 93 3.32 -12.96 1.97
CA ALA A 93 4.09 -13.56 0.90
C ALA A 93 4.17 -15.07 1.13
N ASN A 94 3.99 -15.83 0.05
CA ASN A 94 4.04 -17.28 0.12
C ASN A 94 5.46 -17.74 -0.19
N ASP A 95 6.11 -18.36 0.80
CA ASP A 95 7.51 -18.76 0.72
C ASP A 95 7.73 -20.19 0.20
N LEU A 96 6.72 -20.78 -0.36
CA LEU A 96 6.86 -22.15 -0.87
C LEU A 96 7.67 -22.22 -2.16
#